data_56b85c44e0a8c979b73147662d1c42d9
#
_entry.id   56b85c44e0a8c979b73147662d1c42d9
#
_cell.length_a   1.000
_cell.length_b   1.000
_cell.length_c   1.000
_cell.angle_alpha   90.00
_cell.angle_beta   90.00
_cell.angle_gamma   90.00
#
_symmetry.space_group_name_H-M   'P 1'
#
loop_
_entity.id
_entity.type
_entity.pdbx_description
1 polymer ?
#
loop_
_entity_poly.entity_id
_entity_poly.type
_entity_poly.pdbx_seq_one_letter_code
_entity_poly.pdbx_strand_id
1 'polypeptide(L)'
;MTTAAPKLYARLDHESGNDHLLVCFNSYGSPARGIDTPLENFGWLTKLGVSTLWFAEAGPRGWYTGFDREINAWIVHAVEQHGLKRVTLLGSSCGAYASIRHAQLLTGTLAPSNGPLDVRAIAINPQTGFDDALLNGIRGGLRQAGWAVDELGSNPVLPLHEDLCAPADAIPISDLRRLGEAMGTRAEAPSIAILFDARNPIDFGFATHLDGLPGVSLHPESLGLHHADGARWFWKSASFREQVEQRTAPRDPAAEIGDALNAERARWLQQFAATRWA
;
A
#
# COMPACT_ATOMS: atom_id res chain seq x y z
N MET A 1 -25.14 -19.97 -6.17
CA MET A 1 -25.29 -18.68 -5.47
C MET A 1 -24.66 -17.62 -6.35
N THR A 2 -25.43 -16.69 -6.91
CA THR A 2 -24.90 -15.55 -7.66
C THR A 2 -24.22 -14.63 -6.66
N THR A 3 -22.87 -14.60 -6.64
CA THR A 3 -22.12 -13.60 -5.88
C THR A 3 -22.48 -12.24 -6.44
N ALA A 4 -22.90 -11.31 -5.59
CA ALA A 4 -23.13 -9.93 -6.00
C ALA A 4 -21.86 -9.37 -6.64
N ALA A 5 -22.02 -8.58 -7.72
CA ALA A 5 -20.90 -7.92 -8.35
C ALA A 5 -20.16 -7.03 -7.32
N PRO A 6 -18.83 -6.98 -7.35
CA PRO A 6 -18.07 -6.10 -6.47
C PRO A 6 -18.49 -4.64 -6.71
N LYS A 7 -18.55 -3.85 -5.65
CA LYS A 7 -18.97 -2.46 -5.69
C LYS A 7 -17.93 -1.60 -4.98
N LEU A 8 -17.50 -0.54 -5.64
CA LEU A 8 -16.63 0.48 -5.05
C LEU A 8 -17.49 1.58 -4.41
N TYR A 9 -17.10 2.00 -3.21
CA TYR A 9 -17.61 3.18 -2.53
C TYR A 9 -16.48 4.18 -2.39
N ALA A 10 -16.79 5.45 -2.62
CA ALA A 10 -15.84 6.55 -2.45
C ALA A 10 -16.48 7.68 -1.63
N ARG A 11 -15.68 8.32 -0.77
CA ARG A 11 -16.07 9.50 -0.01
C ARG A 11 -14.91 10.48 0.04
N LEU A 12 -15.17 11.72 -0.37
CA LEU A 12 -14.22 12.84 -0.29
C LEU A 12 -14.65 13.80 0.82
N ASP A 13 -13.73 14.06 1.75
CA ASP A 13 -13.84 15.12 2.76
C ASP A 13 -12.74 16.13 2.44
N HIS A 14 -13.13 17.29 1.89
CA HIS A 14 -12.19 18.35 1.48
C HIS A 14 -11.88 19.30 2.62
N GLU A 15 -10.58 19.56 2.81
CA GLU A 15 -10.05 20.55 3.76
C GLU A 15 -9.47 21.74 3.00
N SER A 16 -10.05 22.93 3.21
CA SER A 16 -9.61 24.16 2.55
C SER A 16 -8.28 24.67 3.09
N GLY A 17 -7.44 25.22 2.21
CA GLY A 17 -6.15 25.82 2.60
C GLY A 17 -5.00 24.82 2.68
N ASN A 18 -5.21 23.57 2.28
CA ASN A 18 -4.19 22.54 2.18
C ASN A 18 -4.09 22.00 0.74
N ASP A 19 -2.90 21.70 0.26
CA ASP A 19 -2.63 21.18 -1.07
C ASP A 19 -2.40 19.65 -1.10
N HIS A 20 -2.78 18.93 -0.03
CA HIS A 20 -2.52 17.51 0.16
C HIS A 20 -3.81 16.69 0.19
N LEU A 21 -3.81 15.57 -0.52
CA LEU A 21 -4.84 14.54 -0.49
C LEU A 21 -4.30 13.28 0.19
N LEU A 22 -4.94 12.86 1.28
CA LEU A 22 -4.74 11.56 1.88
C LEU A 22 -5.80 10.58 1.34
N VAL A 23 -5.36 9.56 0.60
CA VAL A 23 -6.23 8.52 0.04
C VAL A 23 -6.15 7.28 0.91
N CYS A 24 -7.27 6.85 1.48
CA CYS A 24 -7.33 5.73 2.40
C CYS A 24 -8.10 4.55 1.79
N PHE A 25 -7.52 3.36 1.83
CA PHE A 25 -8.14 2.11 1.39
C PHE A 25 -8.48 1.22 2.59
N ASN A 26 -9.73 0.83 2.71
CA ASN A 26 -10.17 -0.10 3.75
C ASN A 26 -9.58 -1.50 3.53
N SER A 27 -9.32 -2.21 4.63
CA SER A 27 -8.91 -3.61 4.60
C SER A 27 -10.07 -4.57 4.38
N TYR A 28 -9.75 -5.82 4.01
CA TYR A 28 -10.72 -6.91 3.89
C TYR A 28 -11.55 -7.07 5.17
N GLY A 29 -12.86 -7.32 5.01
CA GLY A 29 -13.79 -7.48 6.13
C GLY A 29 -14.30 -6.18 6.75
N SER A 30 -13.86 -5.01 6.27
CA SER A 30 -14.42 -3.72 6.67
C SER A 30 -15.72 -3.29 5.95
N PRO A 31 -16.19 -3.96 4.88
CA PRO A 31 -17.35 -3.49 4.11
C PRO A 31 -18.67 -3.50 4.89
N ALA A 32 -18.77 -4.29 5.95
CA ALA A 32 -20.01 -4.37 6.75
C ALA A 32 -20.33 -3.08 7.53
N ARG A 33 -19.37 -2.16 7.69
CA ARG A 33 -19.56 -0.90 8.43
C ARG A 33 -19.83 0.30 7.54
N GLY A 34 -19.84 0.11 6.21
CA GLY A 34 -20.07 1.19 5.26
C GLY A 34 -18.96 2.24 5.25
N ILE A 35 -19.02 3.10 4.27
CA ILE A 35 -18.10 4.24 4.13
C ILE A 35 -18.36 5.34 5.16
N ASP A 36 -19.49 5.24 5.87
CA ASP A 36 -19.91 6.23 6.85
C ASP A 36 -19.17 6.09 8.20
N THR A 37 -18.54 4.93 8.45
CA THR A 37 -17.86 4.64 9.71
C THR A 37 -16.35 4.34 9.63
N PRO A 38 -15.64 4.51 8.50
CA PRO A 38 -14.21 4.19 8.41
C PRO A 38 -13.36 5.08 9.32
N LEU A 39 -13.86 6.26 9.68
CA LEU A 39 -13.14 7.27 10.44
C LEU A 39 -13.15 7.05 11.95
N GLU A 40 -14.06 6.24 12.52
CA GLU A 40 -14.16 6.06 13.98
C GLU A 40 -12.88 5.47 14.58
N ASN A 41 -12.15 4.63 13.83
CA ASN A 41 -10.90 4.05 14.28
C ASN A 41 -9.66 4.90 13.98
N PHE A 42 -9.81 5.95 13.16
CA PHE A 42 -8.71 6.76 12.63
C PHE A 42 -8.92 8.26 12.87
N GLY A 43 -9.67 8.62 13.90
CA GLY A 43 -10.03 10.01 14.22
C GLY A 43 -8.84 10.99 14.35
N TRP A 44 -7.62 10.49 14.51
CA TRP A 44 -6.44 11.35 14.47
C TRP A 44 -6.03 11.75 13.03
N LEU A 45 -6.33 10.93 12.00
CA LEU A 45 -6.09 11.29 10.58
C LEU A 45 -6.91 12.51 10.16
N THR A 46 -8.13 12.66 10.68
CA THR A 46 -8.97 13.83 10.42
C THR A 46 -8.42 15.11 11.03
N LYS A 47 -7.49 15.01 12.00
CA LYS A 47 -6.84 16.15 12.66
C LYS A 47 -5.58 16.61 11.93
N LEU A 48 -5.18 15.94 10.85
CA LEU A 48 -4.01 16.34 10.07
C LEU A 48 -4.23 17.62 9.24
N GLY A 49 -5.48 18.08 9.12
CA GLY A 49 -5.81 19.27 8.32
C GLY A 49 -5.50 19.05 6.82
N VAL A 50 -5.69 17.85 6.32
CA VAL A 50 -5.52 17.49 4.91
C VAL A 50 -6.83 16.97 4.34
N SER A 51 -7.06 17.15 3.04
CA SER A 51 -8.19 16.53 2.35
C SER A 51 -8.07 15.01 2.40
N THR A 52 -9.20 14.31 2.60
CA THR A 52 -9.20 12.84 2.67
C THR A 52 -10.15 12.24 1.64
N LEU A 53 -9.69 11.22 0.91
CA LEU A 53 -10.51 10.43 -0.01
C LEU A 53 -10.49 8.97 0.44
N TRP A 54 -11.65 8.45 0.81
CA TRP A 54 -11.82 7.11 1.33
C TRP A 54 -12.38 6.19 0.29
N PHE A 55 -11.78 4.99 0.15
CA PHE A 55 -12.30 3.92 -0.66
C PHE A 55 -12.63 2.69 0.19
N ALA A 56 -13.75 2.08 -0.13
CA ALA A 56 -14.14 0.77 0.40
C ALA A 56 -14.70 -0.09 -0.74
N GLU A 57 -14.22 -1.32 -0.84
CA GLU A 57 -14.77 -2.30 -1.76
C GLU A 57 -15.74 -3.23 -1.01
N ALA A 58 -16.99 -3.32 -1.49
CA ALA A 58 -17.94 -4.32 -1.04
C ALA A 58 -17.97 -5.47 -2.03
N GLY A 59 -17.67 -6.66 -1.56
CA GLY A 59 -17.64 -7.86 -2.38
C GLY A 59 -16.64 -8.88 -1.86
N PRO A 60 -16.54 -10.04 -2.51
CA PRO A 60 -15.69 -11.13 -2.05
C PRO A 60 -14.19 -10.86 -2.28
N ARG A 61 -13.82 -9.87 -3.09
CA ARG A 61 -12.43 -9.66 -3.55
C ARG A 61 -11.61 -8.80 -2.61
N GLY A 62 -12.04 -7.59 -2.28
CA GLY A 62 -11.40 -6.72 -1.29
C GLY A 62 -10.02 -6.16 -1.65
N TRP A 63 -9.51 -6.37 -2.86
CA TRP A 63 -8.19 -5.88 -3.32
C TRP A 63 -8.26 -4.74 -4.30
N TYR A 64 -9.47 -4.21 -4.56
CA TYR A 64 -9.70 -3.09 -5.47
C TYR A 64 -9.32 -3.37 -6.94
N THR A 65 -9.01 -4.63 -7.25
CA THR A 65 -8.72 -5.04 -8.62
C THR A 65 -10.00 -4.94 -9.47
N GLY A 66 -9.86 -4.36 -10.68
CA GLY A 66 -11.00 -4.06 -11.55
C GLY A 66 -11.55 -2.65 -11.40
N PHE A 67 -11.07 -1.88 -10.39
CA PHE A 67 -11.46 -0.49 -10.19
C PHE A 67 -10.33 0.50 -10.50
N ASP A 68 -9.24 0.07 -11.16
CA ASP A 68 -8.08 0.93 -11.39
C ASP A 68 -8.45 2.27 -12.04
N ARG A 69 -9.28 2.24 -13.09
CA ARG A 69 -9.71 3.46 -13.79
C ARG A 69 -10.58 4.34 -12.92
N GLU A 70 -11.52 3.73 -12.20
CA GLU A 70 -12.47 4.45 -11.36
C GLU A 70 -11.75 5.12 -10.19
N ILE A 71 -10.87 4.39 -9.49
CA ILE A 71 -10.10 4.92 -8.38
C ILE A 71 -9.17 6.06 -8.84
N ASN A 72 -8.42 5.84 -9.92
CA ASN A 72 -7.55 6.88 -10.46
C ASN A 72 -8.34 8.09 -10.92
N ALA A 73 -9.50 7.92 -11.57
CA ALA A 73 -10.36 9.02 -11.96
C ALA A 73 -10.85 9.85 -10.75
N TRP A 74 -11.22 9.21 -9.66
CA TRP A 74 -11.60 9.90 -8.42
C TRP A 74 -10.45 10.71 -7.84
N ILE A 75 -9.23 10.13 -7.79
CA ILE A 75 -8.05 10.81 -7.26
C ILE A 75 -7.70 12.02 -8.14
N VAL A 76 -7.64 11.82 -9.45
CA VAL A 76 -7.37 12.89 -10.42
C VAL A 76 -8.39 14.02 -10.30
N HIS A 77 -9.68 13.67 -10.28
CA HIS A 77 -10.74 14.65 -10.15
C HIS A 77 -10.61 15.48 -8.87
N ALA A 78 -10.34 14.84 -7.72
CA ALA A 78 -10.11 15.55 -6.47
C ALA A 78 -8.89 16.48 -6.53
N VAL A 79 -7.79 16.00 -7.14
CA VAL A 79 -6.56 16.78 -7.33
C VAL A 79 -6.82 18.02 -8.19
N GLU A 80 -7.49 17.86 -9.34
CA GLU A 80 -7.78 18.95 -10.26
C GLU A 80 -8.80 19.95 -9.68
N GLN A 81 -9.90 19.42 -9.13
CA GLN A 81 -10.99 20.26 -8.59
C GLN A 81 -10.54 21.16 -7.45
N HIS A 82 -9.62 20.67 -6.60
CA HIS A 82 -9.19 21.39 -5.40
C HIS A 82 -7.76 21.94 -5.48
N GLY A 83 -7.09 21.83 -6.64
CA GLY A 83 -5.74 22.34 -6.86
C GLY A 83 -4.68 21.66 -5.98
N LEU A 84 -4.90 20.37 -5.63
CA LEU A 84 -4.00 19.62 -4.77
C LEU A 84 -2.71 19.25 -5.52
N LYS A 85 -1.59 19.21 -4.81
CA LYS A 85 -0.25 18.96 -5.42
C LYS A 85 0.40 17.69 -4.90
N ARG A 86 -0.09 17.16 -3.80
CA ARG A 86 0.48 16.01 -3.10
C ARG A 86 -0.60 14.98 -2.82
N VAL A 87 -0.26 13.72 -3.04
CA VAL A 87 -1.15 12.58 -2.75
C VAL A 87 -0.38 11.56 -1.93
N THR A 88 -0.91 11.21 -0.75
CA THR A 88 -0.40 10.06 0.01
C THR A 88 -1.48 8.99 0.08
N LEU A 89 -1.17 7.80 -0.44
CA LEU A 89 -2.05 6.65 -0.42
C LEU A 89 -1.73 5.76 0.78
N LEU A 90 -2.75 5.27 1.47
CA LEU A 90 -2.63 4.61 2.76
C LEU A 90 -3.55 3.40 2.85
N GLY A 91 -3.02 2.28 3.33
CA GLY A 91 -3.82 1.09 3.58
C GLY A 91 -3.08 -0.01 4.34
N SER A 92 -3.82 -1.02 4.77
CA SER A 92 -3.28 -2.23 5.37
C SER A 92 -3.78 -3.48 4.65
N SER A 93 -2.97 -4.55 4.59
CA SER A 93 -3.31 -5.82 3.93
C SER A 93 -3.73 -5.58 2.46
N CYS A 94 -4.94 -5.92 2.06
CA CYS A 94 -5.48 -5.64 0.73
C CYS A 94 -5.53 -4.14 0.40
N GLY A 95 -5.82 -3.29 1.37
CA GLY A 95 -5.74 -1.84 1.20
C GLY A 95 -4.31 -1.36 0.99
N ALA A 96 -3.31 -2.04 1.58
CA ALA A 96 -1.90 -1.76 1.32
C ALA A 96 -1.49 -2.14 -0.11
N TYR A 97 -2.01 -3.25 -0.63
CA TYR A 97 -1.87 -3.60 -2.04
C TYR A 97 -2.39 -2.48 -2.94
N ALA A 98 -3.62 -2.02 -2.69
CA ALA A 98 -4.22 -0.92 -3.45
C ALA A 98 -3.39 0.38 -3.35
N SER A 99 -2.91 0.73 -2.15
CA SER A 99 -2.12 1.96 -1.97
C SER A 99 -0.82 1.95 -2.77
N ILE A 100 -0.09 0.82 -2.80
CA ILE A 100 1.12 0.68 -3.62
C ILE A 100 0.78 0.71 -5.10
N ARG A 101 -0.23 -0.09 -5.53
CA ARG A 101 -0.66 -0.19 -6.92
C ARG A 101 -1.02 1.17 -7.49
N HIS A 102 -1.90 1.91 -6.81
CA HIS A 102 -2.34 3.21 -7.30
C HIS A 102 -1.25 4.27 -7.20
N ALA A 103 -0.32 4.20 -6.24
CA ALA A 103 0.86 5.06 -6.23
C ALA A 103 1.69 4.86 -7.50
N GLN A 104 1.95 3.62 -7.90
CA GLN A 104 2.67 3.29 -9.13
C GLN A 104 1.92 3.73 -10.38
N LEU A 105 0.59 3.53 -10.43
CA LEU A 105 -0.25 3.91 -11.58
C LEU A 105 -0.39 5.42 -11.75
N LEU A 106 -0.43 6.18 -10.66
CA LEU A 106 -0.54 7.65 -10.68
C LEU A 106 0.77 8.31 -11.10
N THR A 107 1.90 7.67 -10.83
CA THR A 107 3.20 8.21 -11.20
C THR A 107 3.35 8.30 -12.71
N GLY A 108 3.55 9.50 -13.21
CA GLY A 108 3.71 9.77 -14.64
C GLY A 108 2.41 9.80 -15.47
N THR A 109 1.22 9.65 -14.86
CA THR A 109 -0.07 9.84 -15.55
C THR A 109 -0.58 11.27 -15.42
N LEU A 110 -0.09 12.05 -14.46
CA LEU A 110 -0.58 13.38 -14.15
C LEU A 110 0.58 14.35 -14.02
N ALA A 111 0.67 15.21 -15.01
CA ALA A 111 1.17 16.54 -14.81
C ALA A 111 -0.04 17.45 -14.67
N PRO A 112 -0.47 17.84 -13.45
CA PRO A 112 -1.38 18.96 -13.32
C PRO A 112 -0.73 20.17 -13.99
N SER A 113 -1.53 21.10 -14.49
CA SER A 113 -1.06 22.36 -15.10
C SER A 113 -0.03 23.14 -14.24
N ASN A 114 0.27 22.67 -13.05
CA ASN A 114 1.13 23.30 -12.04
C ASN A 114 2.41 22.51 -11.68
N GLY A 115 2.78 21.47 -12.45
CA GLY A 115 3.97 20.63 -12.21
C GLY A 115 3.68 19.18 -11.86
N PRO A 116 4.71 18.32 -11.60
CA PRO A 116 4.50 16.91 -11.30
C PRO A 116 3.78 16.73 -9.97
N LEU A 117 2.86 15.76 -9.93
CA LEU A 117 2.18 15.36 -8.71
C LEU A 117 3.16 14.61 -7.79
N ASP A 118 3.30 15.05 -6.54
CA ASP A 118 4.08 14.33 -5.52
C ASP A 118 3.26 13.15 -4.99
N VAL A 119 3.60 11.94 -5.42
CA VAL A 119 2.89 10.71 -5.07
C VAL A 119 3.67 9.90 -4.05
N ARG A 120 3.01 9.57 -2.94
CA ARG A 120 3.56 8.79 -1.83
C ARG A 120 2.62 7.67 -1.43
N ALA A 121 3.13 6.59 -0.83
CA ALA A 121 2.32 5.55 -0.23
C ALA A 121 2.85 5.10 1.12
N ILE A 122 1.93 4.66 2.00
CA ILE A 122 2.22 3.98 3.24
C ILE A 122 1.43 2.67 3.24
N ALA A 123 2.14 1.56 3.23
CA ALA A 123 1.56 0.24 3.14
C ALA A 123 1.88 -0.58 4.40
N ILE A 124 0.83 -1.06 5.09
CA ILE A 124 0.97 -1.87 6.30
C ILE A 124 0.69 -3.33 5.95
N ASN A 125 1.67 -4.21 6.16
CA ASN A 125 1.57 -5.65 5.87
C ASN A 125 0.96 -5.91 4.49
N PRO A 126 1.55 -5.38 3.38
CA PRO A 126 0.99 -5.52 2.05
C PRO A 126 1.09 -6.97 1.56
N GLN A 127 0.12 -7.37 0.76
CA GLN A 127 0.25 -8.54 -0.10
C GLN A 127 0.61 -8.03 -1.50
N THR A 128 1.81 -8.34 -1.96
CA THR A 128 2.44 -7.62 -3.09
C THR A 128 2.22 -8.29 -4.45
N GLY A 129 1.46 -9.37 -4.49
CA GLY A 129 1.07 -10.06 -5.70
C GLY A 129 0.36 -11.37 -5.40
N PHE A 130 -0.21 -11.98 -6.43
CA PHE A 130 -1.06 -13.16 -6.31
C PHE A 130 -0.73 -14.25 -7.33
N ASP A 131 0.28 -14.06 -8.17
CA ASP A 131 0.65 -15.10 -9.12
C ASP A 131 1.36 -16.27 -8.45
N ASP A 132 1.17 -17.48 -9.00
CA ASP A 132 1.71 -18.71 -8.44
C ASP A 132 3.23 -18.71 -8.36
N ALA A 133 3.91 -18.08 -9.30
CA ALA A 133 5.36 -18.02 -9.31
C ALA A 133 5.87 -17.21 -8.11
N LEU A 134 5.27 -16.04 -7.82
CA LEU A 134 5.57 -15.24 -6.64
C LEU A 134 5.28 -16.02 -5.36
N LEU A 135 4.08 -16.59 -5.23
CA LEU A 135 3.67 -17.32 -4.02
C LEU A 135 4.56 -18.55 -3.77
N ASN A 136 4.93 -19.27 -4.82
CA ASN A 136 5.84 -20.41 -4.70
C ASN A 136 7.27 -19.96 -4.38
N GLY A 137 7.71 -18.81 -4.91
CA GLY A 137 8.99 -18.19 -4.57
C GLY A 137 9.06 -17.82 -3.09
N ILE A 138 8.03 -17.14 -2.56
CA ILE A 138 7.92 -16.79 -1.14
C ILE A 138 7.92 -18.07 -0.28
N ARG A 139 7.10 -19.06 -0.62
CA ARG A 139 7.07 -20.35 0.11
C ARG A 139 8.43 -21.06 0.10
N GLY A 140 9.11 -21.07 -1.06
CA GLY A 140 10.44 -21.64 -1.20
C GLY A 140 11.46 -20.97 -0.29
N GLY A 141 11.52 -19.65 -0.31
CA GLY A 141 12.40 -18.86 0.54
C GLY A 141 12.12 -19.07 2.04
N LEU A 142 10.85 -19.09 2.44
CA LEU A 142 10.45 -19.31 3.82
C LEU A 142 10.83 -20.72 4.32
N ARG A 143 10.66 -21.77 3.47
CA ARG A 143 11.09 -23.14 3.83
C ARG A 143 12.59 -23.23 4.00
N GLN A 144 13.37 -22.64 3.09
CA GLN A 144 14.83 -22.60 3.21
C GLN A 144 15.26 -21.90 4.51
N ALA A 145 14.46 -20.93 4.92
CA ALA A 145 14.63 -20.19 6.15
C ALA A 145 14.19 -20.93 7.43
N GLY A 146 13.69 -22.15 7.32
CA GLY A 146 13.23 -22.97 8.43
C GLY A 146 11.86 -22.57 8.99
N TRP A 147 11.06 -21.81 8.23
CA TRP A 147 9.72 -21.40 8.65
C TRP A 147 8.67 -22.46 8.30
N ALA A 148 7.68 -22.62 9.18
CA ALA A 148 6.51 -23.43 8.90
C ALA A 148 5.63 -22.73 7.86
N VAL A 149 5.52 -23.29 6.66
CA VAL A 149 4.87 -22.62 5.51
C VAL A 149 3.39 -22.98 5.37
N ASP A 150 2.87 -23.84 6.24
CA ASP A 150 1.48 -24.32 6.17
C ASP A 150 0.45 -23.19 6.39
N GLU A 151 0.84 -22.12 7.08
CA GLU A 151 0.00 -20.94 7.25
C GLU A 151 -0.27 -20.19 5.93
N LEU A 152 0.63 -20.27 4.93
CA LEU A 152 0.38 -19.71 3.61
C LEU A 152 -0.72 -20.48 2.85
N GLY A 153 -0.86 -21.77 3.10
CA GLY A 153 -1.92 -22.60 2.53
C GLY A 153 -3.31 -22.28 3.06
N SER A 154 -3.40 -21.72 4.27
CA SER A 154 -4.64 -21.29 4.90
C SER A 154 -4.98 -19.81 4.64
N ASN A 155 -4.12 -19.07 3.92
CA ASN A 155 -4.38 -17.67 3.60
C ASN A 155 -5.61 -17.59 2.66
N PRO A 156 -6.71 -16.92 3.07
CA PRO A 156 -7.93 -16.81 2.27
C PRO A 156 -7.74 -16.06 0.94
N VAL A 157 -6.59 -15.44 0.72
CA VAL A 157 -6.21 -14.76 -0.54
C VAL A 157 -5.94 -15.76 -1.66
N LEU A 158 -5.39 -16.95 -1.35
CA LEU A 158 -5.00 -17.91 -2.36
C LEU A 158 -6.17 -18.48 -3.19
N PRO A 159 -7.35 -18.77 -2.61
CA PRO A 159 -8.52 -19.20 -3.39
C PRO A 159 -9.13 -18.11 -4.28
N LEU A 160 -8.81 -16.82 -4.01
CA LEU A 160 -9.33 -15.67 -4.77
C LEU A 160 -8.42 -15.30 -5.96
N HIS A 161 -7.31 -16.00 -6.13
CA HIS A 161 -6.30 -15.72 -7.15
C HIS A 161 -6.88 -15.64 -8.58
N GLU A 162 -7.70 -16.62 -8.98
CA GLU A 162 -8.30 -16.65 -10.31
C GLU A 162 -9.27 -15.49 -10.53
N ASP A 163 -10.01 -15.11 -9.50
CA ASP A 163 -10.96 -14.00 -9.53
C ASP A 163 -10.27 -12.63 -9.52
N LEU A 164 -9.10 -12.52 -8.89
CA LEU A 164 -8.36 -11.27 -8.76
C LEU A 164 -7.60 -10.90 -10.05
N CYS A 165 -7.25 -11.89 -10.87
CA CYS A 165 -6.49 -11.70 -12.09
C CYS A 165 -7.34 -11.36 -13.33
N ALA A 166 -8.68 -11.35 -13.22
CA ALA A 166 -9.58 -11.43 -14.37
C ALA A 166 -10.48 -10.22 -14.72
N PRO A 167 -10.20 -8.96 -14.39
CA PRO A 167 -11.10 -7.92 -14.86
C PRO A 167 -10.67 -7.33 -16.19
N ALA A 168 -11.63 -7.14 -17.08
CA ALA A 168 -11.46 -6.64 -18.45
C ALA A 168 -10.87 -5.21 -18.53
N ASP A 169 -10.84 -4.47 -17.41
CA ASP A 169 -10.43 -3.05 -17.38
C ASP A 169 -9.15 -2.78 -16.58
N ALA A 170 -8.60 -3.79 -15.91
CA ALA A 170 -7.39 -3.65 -15.11
C ALA A 170 -6.13 -3.77 -15.96
N ILE A 171 -5.08 -3.09 -15.56
CA ILE A 171 -3.73 -3.41 -16.01
C ILE A 171 -3.46 -4.84 -15.56
N PRO A 172 -3.18 -5.80 -16.45
CA PRO A 172 -3.14 -7.23 -16.12
C PRO A 172 -1.87 -7.64 -15.38
N ILE A 173 -1.30 -6.74 -14.58
CA ILE A 173 -0.13 -6.97 -13.74
C ILE A 173 -0.60 -6.95 -12.29
N SER A 174 -0.75 -8.13 -11.70
CA SER A 174 -1.11 -8.29 -10.28
C SER A 174 0.10 -8.23 -9.35
N ASP A 175 1.28 -8.53 -9.84
CA ASP A 175 2.55 -8.43 -9.13
C ASP A 175 3.02 -6.97 -9.08
N LEU A 176 3.07 -6.39 -7.87
CA LEU A 176 3.45 -4.99 -7.68
C LEU A 176 4.91 -4.70 -8.01
N ARG A 177 5.80 -5.69 -7.89
CA ARG A 177 7.19 -5.54 -8.33
C ARG A 177 7.27 -5.35 -9.84
N ARG A 178 6.64 -6.26 -10.58
CA ARG A 178 6.59 -6.18 -12.05
C ARG A 178 5.90 -4.91 -12.52
N LEU A 179 4.85 -4.46 -11.82
CA LEU A 179 4.20 -3.20 -12.11
C LEU A 179 5.18 -2.03 -11.90
N GLY A 180 5.87 -1.98 -10.75
CA GLY A 180 6.86 -0.96 -10.44
C GLY A 180 8.01 -0.92 -11.45
N GLU A 181 8.52 -2.08 -11.87
CA GLU A 181 9.56 -2.20 -12.90
C GLU A 181 9.06 -1.68 -14.27
N ALA A 182 7.83 -2.02 -14.63
CA ALA A 182 7.23 -1.54 -15.89
C ALA A 182 6.97 -0.02 -15.89
N MET A 183 6.65 0.55 -14.73
CA MET A 183 6.40 1.99 -14.57
C MET A 183 7.68 2.80 -14.29
N GLY A 184 8.72 2.15 -13.75
CA GLY A 184 9.96 2.78 -13.29
C GLY A 184 10.86 3.37 -14.38
N THR A 185 10.52 3.22 -15.66
CA THR A 185 11.15 3.94 -16.79
C THR A 185 10.66 5.39 -16.89
N ARG A 186 9.69 5.81 -16.08
CA ARG A 186 9.16 7.17 -16.00
C ARG A 186 9.92 7.96 -14.94
N ALA A 187 10.13 9.24 -15.17
CA ALA A 187 11.13 10.08 -14.52
C ALA A 187 11.09 10.19 -12.99
N GLU A 188 10.03 9.77 -12.32
CA GLU A 188 9.90 9.88 -10.86
C GLU A 188 9.15 8.67 -10.27
N ALA A 189 9.85 7.79 -9.57
CA ALA A 189 9.22 6.72 -8.82
C ALA A 189 8.46 7.28 -7.59
N PRO A 190 7.29 6.72 -7.21
CA PRO A 190 6.58 7.15 -6.02
C PRO A 190 7.37 6.79 -4.75
N SER A 191 7.26 7.62 -3.70
CA SER A 191 7.86 7.27 -2.40
C SER A 191 6.94 6.31 -1.64
N ILE A 192 7.37 5.06 -1.45
CA ILE A 192 6.57 3.99 -0.83
C ILE A 192 7.24 3.54 0.48
N ALA A 193 6.57 3.71 1.62
CA ALA A 193 6.96 3.12 2.89
C ALA A 193 6.18 1.84 3.16
N ILE A 194 6.89 0.75 3.45
CA ILE A 194 6.29 -0.54 3.80
C ILE A 194 6.57 -0.86 5.26
N LEU A 195 5.54 -0.85 6.09
CA LEU A 195 5.59 -1.23 7.49
C LEU A 195 5.13 -2.69 7.63
N PHE A 196 5.94 -3.54 8.24
CA PHE A 196 5.62 -4.97 8.35
C PHE A 196 6.23 -5.63 9.58
N ASP A 197 5.62 -6.75 10.00
CA ASP A 197 6.18 -7.58 11.07
C ASP A 197 7.24 -8.53 10.49
N ALA A 198 8.51 -8.25 10.80
CA ALA A 198 9.63 -9.06 10.31
C ALA A 198 9.68 -10.47 10.92
N ARG A 199 8.91 -10.75 11.97
CA ARG A 199 8.77 -12.09 12.57
C ARG A 199 7.56 -12.85 12.05
N ASN A 200 6.68 -12.19 11.29
CA ASN A 200 5.62 -12.87 10.55
C ASN A 200 6.15 -13.26 9.17
N PRO A 201 6.23 -14.58 8.86
CA PRO A 201 6.84 -15.05 7.61
C PRO A 201 6.10 -14.55 6.35
N ILE A 202 4.79 -14.42 6.43
CA ILE A 202 3.95 -13.96 5.31
C ILE A 202 4.22 -12.47 5.04
N ASP A 203 4.15 -11.64 6.09
CA ASP A 203 4.37 -10.21 5.97
C ASP A 203 5.79 -9.90 5.51
N PHE A 204 6.77 -10.63 6.05
CA PHE A 204 8.18 -10.54 5.63
C PHE A 204 8.36 -10.90 4.15
N GLY A 205 7.81 -12.05 3.71
CA GLY A 205 7.95 -12.52 2.35
C GLY A 205 7.37 -11.53 1.32
N PHE A 206 6.19 -11.00 1.58
CA PHE A 206 5.57 -10.02 0.71
C PHE A 206 6.26 -8.64 0.74
N ALA A 207 6.67 -8.17 1.90
CA ALA A 207 7.35 -6.87 2.01
C ALA A 207 8.70 -6.89 1.28
N THR A 208 9.51 -7.93 1.51
CA THR A 208 10.84 -8.07 0.89
C THR A 208 10.77 -8.34 -0.62
N HIS A 209 9.63 -8.78 -1.14
CA HIS A 209 9.41 -8.90 -2.58
C HIS A 209 9.58 -7.56 -3.32
N LEU A 210 9.31 -6.44 -2.66
CA LEU A 210 9.46 -5.11 -3.25
C LEU A 210 10.80 -4.44 -2.94
N ASP A 211 11.68 -5.10 -2.19
CA ASP A 211 12.99 -4.56 -1.84
C ASP A 211 13.84 -4.28 -3.08
N GLY A 212 14.53 -3.14 -3.07
CA GLY A 212 15.37 -2.68 -4.17
C GLY A 212 14.62 -1.98 -5.32
N LEU A 213 13.28 -1.89 -5.27
CA LEU A 213 12.57 -1.01 -6.20
C LEU A 213 12.86 0.47 -5.88
N PRO A 214 13.01 1.34 -6.90
CA PRO A 214 13.16 2.77 -6.70
C PRO A 214 12.02 3.37 -5.86
N GLY A 215 12.36 4.20 -4.89
CA GLY A 215 11.39 4.86 -4.01
C GLY A 215 10.77 3.99 -2.92
N VAL A 216 11.07 2.69 -2.87
CA VAL A 216 10.59 1.79 -1.81
C VAL A 216 11.52 1.83 -0.59
N SER A 217 10.94 1.98 0.59
CA SER A 217 11.61 1.87 1.89
C SER A 217 10.91 0.85 2.78
N LEU A 218 11.68 -0.06 3.39
CA LEU A 218 11.19 -1.11 4.27
C LEU A 218 11.35 -0.69 5.74
N HIS A 219 10.27 -0.79 6.52
CA HIS A 219 10.20 -0.42 7.94
C HIS A 219 9.76 -1.64 8.78
N PRO A 220 10.69 -2.56 9.10
CA PRO A 220 10.35 -3.75 9.86
C PRO A 220 10.14 -3.45 11.34
N GLU A 221 9.17 -4.11 11.95
CA GLU A 221 9.01 -4.27 13.38
C GLU A 221 9.14 -5.74 13.77
N SER A 222 9.50 -6.03 15.02
CA SER A 222 9.77 -7.41 15.49
C SER A 222 8.69 -7.83 16.48
N LEU A 223 7.46 -8.01 16.00
CA LEU A 223 6.29 -8.23 16.85
C LEU A 223 6.00 -9.73 17.05
N GLY A 224 6.06 -10.53 16.00
CA GLY A 224 5.68 -11.95 16.00
C GLY A 224 4.16 -12.12 16.16
N LEU A 225 3.38 -11.21 15.59
CA LEU A 225 1.92 -11.22 15.64
C LEU A 225 1.34 -11.93 14.40
N HIS A 226 0.11 -12.39 14.52
CA HIS A 226 -0.66 -12.79 13.35
C HIS A 226 -0.90 -11.59 12.42
N HIS A 227 -0.98 -11.82 11.11
CA HIS A 227 -1.11 -10.77 10.09
C HIS A 227 -2.16 -9.68 10.44
N ALA A 228 -3.37 -10.10 10.82
CA ALA A 228 -4.44 -9.15 11.15
C ALA A 228 -4.17 -8.36 12.43
N ASP A 229 -3.53 -8.96 13.43
CA ASP A 229 -3.20 -8.31 14.69
C ASP A 229 -2.00 -7.38 14.53
N GLY A 230 -1.02 -7.77 13.72
CA GLY A 230 0.08 -6.92 13.28
C GLY A 230 -0.42 -5.66 12.59
N ALA A 231 -1.35 -5.79 11.63
CA ALA A 231 -1.96 -4.64 10.97
C ALA A 231 -2.66 -3.70 11.97
N ARG A 232 -3.45 -4.24 12.91
CA ARG A 232 -4.10 -3.44 13.96
C ARG A 232 -3.12 -2.74 14.89
N TRP A 233 -1.99 -3.39 15.19
CA TRP A 233 -0.93 -2.82 16.00
C TRP A 233 -0.30 -1.61 15.30
N PHE A 234 0.05 -1.74 14.01
CA PHE A 234 0.65 -0.65 13.24
C PHE A 234 -0.23 0.60 13.23
N TRP A 235 -1.54 0.46 13.05
CA TRP A 235 -2.46 1.60 13.06
C TRP A 235 -2.40 2.45 14.34
N LYS A 236 -1.92 1.88 15.45
CA LYS A 236 -1.78 2.54 16.75
C LYS A 236 -0.33 2.90 17.08
N SER A 237 0.63 2.41 16.30
CA SER A 237 2.05 2.56 16.58
C SER A 237 2.57 3.99 16.35
N ALA A 238 3.63 4.34 17.07
CA ALA A 238 4.34 5.59 16.87
C ALA A 238 5.01 5.63 15.47
N SER A 239 5.59 4.49 15.04
CA SER A 239 6.25 4.38 13.74
C SER A 239 5.31 4.67 12.57
N PHE A 240 4.07 4.16 12.63
CA PHE A 240 3.06 4.48 11.62
C PHE A 240 2.69 5.97 11.63
N ARG A 241 2.45 6.51 12.82
CA ARG A 241 2.09 7.92 12.98
C ARG A 241 3.18 8.84 12.43
N GLU A 242 4.44 8.54 12.74
CA GLU A 242 5.60 9.25 12.21
C GLU A 242 5.66 9.19 10.67
N GLN A 243 5.44 8.02 10.07
CA GLN A 243 5.42 7.87 8.60
C GLN A 243 4.30 8.70 7.95
N VAL A 244 3.12 8.77 8.57
CA VAL A 244 2.03 9.60 8.06
C VAL A 244 2.40 11.07 8.18
N GLU A 245 2.87 11.53 9.32
CA GLU A 245 3.24 12.92 9.56
C GLU A 245 4.34 13.38 8.60
N GLN A 246 5.41 12.58 8.43
CA GLN A 246 6.48 12.88 7.47
C GLN A 246 6.00 13.00 6.03
N ARG A 247 5.06 12.14 5.62
CA ARG A 247 4.58 12.11 4.24
C ARG A 247 3.48 13.11 3.97
N THR A 248 2.76 13.54 4.98
CA THR A 248 1.76 14.60 4.87
C THR A 248 2.33 16.00 5.09
N ALA A 249 3.52 16.12 5.69
CA ALA A 249 4.23 17.37 5.83
C ALA A 249 4.57 18.00 4.46
N PRO A 250 4.62 19.33 4.34
CA PRO A 250 5.19 19.99 3.16
C PRO A 250 6.61 19.48 2.91
N ARG A 251 6.99 19.29 1.64
CA ARG A 251 8.39 18.95 1.32
C ARG A 251 9.28 20.10 1.78
N ASP A 252 10.18 19.80 2.72
CA ASP A 252 11.31 20.65 3.01
C ASP A 252 12.47 20.20 2.09
N PRO A 253 13.06 21.07 1.28
CA PRO A 253 14.22 20.73 0.44
C PRO A 253 15.41 20.17 1.24
N ALA A 254 15.49 20.44 2.54
CA ALA A 254 16.48 19.88 3.43
C ALA A 254 16.20 18.42 3.87
N ALA A 255 15.00 17.90 3.64
CA ALA A 255 14.61 16.54 4.05
C ALA A 255 15.13 15.42 3.10
N GLU A 256 15.79 15.75 1.98
CA GLU A 256 16.49 14.76 1.13
C GLU A 256 17.58 13.97 1.88
N ILE A 257 18.04 14.49 3.03
CA ILE A 257 18.97 13.79 3.92
C ILE A 257 18.33 12.56 4.60
N GLY A 258 17.03 12.57 4.84
CA GLY A 258 16.30 11.44 5.42
C GLY A 258 16.24 10.21 4.49
N ASP A 259 16.20 10.43 3.18
CA ASP A 259 16.17 9.34 2.19
C ASP A 259 17.52 8.59 2.12
N ALA A 260 18.63 9.27 2.39
CA ALA A 260 19.94 8.64 2.49
C ALA A 260 20.05 7.70 3.72
N LEU A 261 19.48 8.09 4.86
CA LEU A 261 19.41 7.25 6.08
C LEU A 261 18.51 6.02 5.89
N ASN A 262 17.42 6.15 5.14
CA ASN A 262 16.54 5.03 4.82
C ASN A 262 17.23 4.02 3.87
N ALA A 263 18.03 4.50 2.92
CA ALA A 263 18.84 3.64 2.06
C ALA A 263 19.95 2.89 2.84
N GLU A 264 20.47 3.48 3.91
CA GLU A 264 21.43 2.84 4.80
C GLU A 264 20.78 1.79 5.69
N ARG A 265 19.56 2.03 6.18
CA ARG A 265 18.76 1.07 6.94
C ARG A 265 18.33 -0.13 6.07
N ALA A 266 17.98 0.10 4.80
CA ALA A 266 17.69 -0.97 3.84
C ALA A 266 18.92 -1.86 3.58
N ARG A 267 20.11 -1.26 3.44
CA ARG A 267 21.39 -2.00 3.34
C ARG A 267 21.69 -2.83 4.59
N TRP A 268 21.38 -2.29 5.78
CA TRP A 268 21.52 -3.03 7.03
C TRP A 268 20.59 -4.25 7.08
N LEU A 269 19.34 -4.11 6.62
CA LEU A 269 18.38 -5.22 6.53
C LEU A 269 18.83 -6.31 5.58
N GLN A 270 19.39 -5.96 4.43
CA GLN A 270 19.98 -6.92 3.50
C GLN A 270 21.14 -7.69 4.14
N GLN A 271 22.02 -6.99 4.87
CA GLN A 271 23.11 -7.61 5.62
C GLN A 271 22.61 -8.50 6.76
N PHE A 272 21.56 -8.08 7.47
CA PHE A 272 20.94 -8.84 8.55
C PHE A 272 20.23 -10.10 8.01
N ALA A 273 19.53 -10.01 6.90
CA ALA A 273 18.96 -11.13 6.21
C ALA A 273 20.06 -12.12 5.76
N ALA A 274 21.12 -11.63 5.12
CA ALA A 274 22.24 -12.44 4.65
C ALA A 274 23.01 -13.14 5.79
N THR A 275 23.17 -12.50 6.95
CA THR A 275 23.90 -13.09 8.10
C THR A 275 23.05 -14.05 8.94
N ARG A 276 21.73 -13.99 8.86
CA ARG A 276 20.83 -14.91 9.58
C ARG A 276 20.53 -16.18 8.78
N TRP A 277 20.85 -16.17 7.48
CA TRP A 277 20.58 -17.25 6.54
C TRP A 277 21.87 -17.92 6.01
N ALA A 278 23.05 -17.47 6.42
CA ALA A 278 24.33 -18.13 6.26
C ALA A 278 24.67 -19.03 7.48
#